data_5e0c84cb38544d7da9a84f2c433ca608
#
_entry.id   5e0c84cb38544d7da9a84f2c433ca608
#
_cell.length_a   1.000
_cell.length_b   1.000
_cell.length_c   1.000
_cell.angle_alpha   90.00
_cell.angle_beta   90.00
_cell.angle_gamma   90.00
#
_symmetry.space_group_name_H-M   'P 1'
#
loop_
_entity.id
_entity.type
_entity.pdbx_description
1 polymer ?
#
loop_
_entity_poly.entity_id
_entity_poly.type
_entity_poly.pdbx_seq_one_letter_code
_entity_poly.pdbx_strand_id
1 'polypeptide(L)'
;MRRAGVLLFMLLAAFFAGIPAGAEQPVAVTASAGAFSVLDGGVQSYETGWELSFAPRPIRWVPRFLHKTNTTLGVMATSRGTLYVYGGFRYDRPLGKSWWLSPQWATGLYYRDGGRELGGPLEFRSGIELSRRLGERSRLGLLLYHLSNARLYGFNPGGESLVLTYTARP
;
A
#
# COMPACT_ATOMS: atom_id res chain seq x y z
N MET A 1 -0.89 6.07 24.19
CA MET A 1 0.14 5.48 23.31
C MET A 1 0.30 3.95 23.40
N ARG A 2 0.27 3.29 24.58
CA ARG A 2 0.41 1.82 24.69
C ARG A 2 -0.74 1.00 24.08
N ARG A 3 -1.99 1.48 24.14
CA ARG A 3 -3.18 0.76 23.63
C ARG A 3 -3.25 0.70 22.10
N ALA A 4 -2.82 1.74 21.38
CA ALA A 4 -2.80 1.76 19.93
C ALA A 4 -1.76 0.78 19.35
N GLY A 5 -0.59 0.65 19.97
CA GLY A 5 0.44 -0.32 19.56
C GLY A 5 0.01 -1.78 19.75
N VAL A 6 -0.72 -2.08 20.83
CA VAL A 6 -1.26 -3.43 21.09
C VAL A 6 -2.36 -3.75 20.08
N LEU A 7 -3.25 -2.80 19.77
CA LEU A 7 -4.31 -2.98 18.78
C LEU A 7 -3.72 -3.19 17.37
N LEU A 8 -2.69 -2.43 17.00
CA LEU A 8 -1.97 -2.57 15.74
C LEU A 8 -1.31 -3.96 15.63
N PHE A 9 -0.66 -4.43 16.70
CA PHE A 9 -0.05 -5.76 16.74
C PHE A 9 -1.10 -6.87 16.63
N MET A 10 -2.25 -6.74 17.32
CA MET A 10 -3.35 -7.69 17.22
C MET A 10 -4.00 -7.70 15.83
N LEU A 11 -4.17 -6.54 15.18
CA LEU A 11 -4.69 -6.45 13.82
C LEU A 11 -3.71 -7.03 12.79
N LEU A 12 -2.41 -6.78 12.94
CA LEU A 12 -1.37 -7.42 12.13
C LEU A 12 -1.36 -8.93 12.34
N ALA A 13 -1.40 -9.40 13.59
CA ALA A 13 -1.45 -10.83 13.91
C ALA A 13 -2.74 -11.49 13.37
N ALA A 14 -3.90 -10.84 13.48
CA ALA A 14 -5.16 -11.31 12.92
C ALA A 14 -5.14 -11.30 11.38
N PHE A 15 -4.51 -10.31 10.76
CA PHE A 15 -4.30 -10.22 9.32
C PHE A 15 -3.46 -11.41 8.80
N PHE A 16 -2.35 -11.73 9.48
CA PHE A 16 -1.51 -12.88 9.14
C PHE A 16 -2.15 -14.22 9.51
N ALA A 17 -2.92 -14.29 10.61
CA ALA A 17 -3.64 -15.50 11.01
C ALA A 17 -4.87 -15.80 10.14
N GLY A 18 -5.43 -14.76 9.49
CA GLY A 18 -6.58 -14.89 8.57
C GLY A 18 -6.21 -15.34 7.15
N ILE A 19 -4.91 -15.53 6.83
CA ILE A 19 -4.49 -16.15 5.56
C ILE A 19 -4.87 -17.63 5.64
N PRO A 20 -5.86 -18.12 4.85
CA PRO A 20 -6.32 -19.50 4.97
C PRO A 20 -5.16 -20.46 4.68
N ALA A 21 -5.09 -21.56 5.43
CA ALA A 21 -4.20 -22.68 5.13
C ALA A 21 -4.52 -23.15 3.70
N GLY A 22 -3.59 -22.90 2.75
CA GLY A 22 -3.81 -23.07 1.30
C GLY A 22 -3.82 -21.78 0.50
N ALA A 23 -3.68 -20.60 1.14
CA ALA A 23 -3.40 -19.36 0.41
C ALA A 23 -2.08 -19.49 -0.35
N GLU A 24 -2.05 -18.97 -1.58
CA GLU A 24 -0.80 -18.90 -2.33
C GLU A 24 0.25 -18.13 -1.53
N GLN A 25 1.48 -18.61 -1.55
CA GLN A 25 2.61 -17.88 -0.98
C GLN A 25 2.78 -16.53 -1.71
N PRO A 26 3.07 -15.45 -0.99
CA PRO A 26 3.32 -14.17 -1.63
C PRO A 26 4.56 -14.27 -2.54
N VAL A 27 4.47 -13.71 -3.74
CA VAL A 27 5.61 -13.62 -4.67
C VAL A 27 6.54 -12.47 -4.36
N ALA A 28 6.09 -11.53 -3.51
CA ALA A 28 6.92 -10.45 -2.98
C ALA A 28 6.36 -9.89 -1.68
N VAL A 29 7.26 -9.39 -0.85
CA VAL A 29 6.97 -8.62 0.37
C VAL A 29 7.63 -7.26 0.22
N THR A 30 6.87 -6.18 0.41
CA THR A 30 7.37 -4.81 0.35
C THR A 30 7.23 -4.14 1.71
N ALA A 31 8.34 -3.60 2.21
CA ALA A 31 8.34 -2.65 3.33
C ALA A 31 8.46 -1.24 2.78
N SER A 32 7.80 -0.27 3.40
CA SER A 32 7.87 1.14 3.02
C SER A 32 8.01 2.06 4.22
N ALA A 33 8.67 3.20 4.01
CA ALA A 33 8.76 4.27 5.00
C ALA A 33 8.92 5.63 4.31
N GLY A 34 8.26 6.67 4.83
CA GLY A 34 8.33 8.00 4.24
C GLY A 34 7.43 9.01 4.91
N ALA A 35 6.89 9.91 4.10
CA ALA A 35 6.10 11.03 4.56
C ALA A 35 4.69 11.02 3.96
N PHE A 36 3.70 11.22 4.83
CA PHE A 36 2.29 11.33 4.48
C PHE A 36 1.86 12.79 4.41
N SER A 37 1.05 13.13 3.39
CA SER A 37 0.52 14.48 3.13
C SER A 37 1.60 15.51 2.79
N VAL A 38 2.45 15.16 1.84
CA VAL A 38 3.65 15.96 1.48
C VAL A 38 3.33 17.21 0.66
N LEU A 39 2.20 17.29 -0.05
CA LEU A 39 1.87 18.41 -0.94
C LEU A 39 1.04 19.50 -0.26
N ASP A 40 0.47 19.27 0.91
CA ASP A 40 -0.44 20.21 1.57
C ASP A 40 0.23 21.11 2.62
N GLY A 41 1.32 21.75 2.25
CA GLY A 41 2.01 22.72 3.12
C GLY A 41 3.08 22.11 4.02
N GLY A 42 3.58 20.92 3.71
CA GLY A 42 4.70 20.26 4.39
C GLY A 42 4.38 18.88 4.92
N VAL A 43 5.40 18.18 5.42
CA VAL A 43 5.27 16.84 6.00
C VAL A 43 4.38 16.89 7.24
N GLN A 44 3.19 16.33 7.18
CA GLN A 44 2.26 16.29 8.30
C GLN A 44 2.50 15.11 9.25
N SER A 45 2.95 13.97 8.71
CA SER A 45 3.33 12.79 9.51
C SER A 45 4.28 11.88 8.76
N TYR A 46 5.04 11.08 9.51
CA TYR A 46 5.78 9.97 8.93
C TYR A 46 4.88 8.76 8.83
N GLU A 47 5.14 7.91 7.83
CA GLU A 47 4.42 6.66 7.65
C GLU A 47 5.37 5.47 7.49
N THR A 48 4.86 4.30 7.82
CA THR A 48 5.46 3.01 7.50
C THR A 48 4.38 2.05 7.01
N GLY A 49 4.75 1.13 6.13
CA GLY A 49 3.80 0.17 5.58
C GLY A 49 4.44 -1.16 5.22
N TRP A 50 3.56 -2.15 5.11
CA TRP A 50 3.88 -3.50 4.65
C TRP A 50 2.87 -3.92 3.61
N GLU A 51 3.33 -4.53 2.53
CA GLU A 51 2.48 -5.02 1.45
C GLU A 51 2.95 -6.42 1.02
N LEU A 52 2.00 -7.34 0.89
CA LEU A 52 2.16 -8.65 0.29
C LEU A 52 1.65 -8.59 -1.14
N SER A 53 2.43 -9.10 -2.08
CA SER A 53 2.02 -9.24 -3.48
C SER A 53 1.88 -10.71 -3.82
N PHE A 54 0.80 -11.05 -4.52
CA PHE A 54 0.48 -12.40 -4.96
C PHE A 54 0.53 -12.46 -6.49
N ALA A 55 0.81 -13.65 -7.03
CA ALA A 55 0.88 -13.86 -8.46
C ALA A 55 -0.41 -13.45 -9.18
N PRO A 56 -0.33 -12.98 -10.43
CA PRO A 56 -1.50 -12.67 -11.24
C PRO A 56 -2.40 -13.89 -11.40
N ARG A 57 -3.70 -13.68 -11.19
CA ARG A 57 -4.73 -14.73 -11.44
C ARG A 57 -5.65 -14.29 -12.56
N PRO A 58 -5.97 -15.16 -13.54
CA PRO A 58 -6.98 -14.88 -14.53
C PRO A 58 -8.37 -14.96 -13.87
N ILE A 59 -8.95 -13.81 -13.55
CA ILE A 59 -10.30 -13.70 -13.00
C ILE A 59 -11.26 -13.48 -14.16
N ARG A 60 -12.20 -14.40 -14.44
CA ARG A 60 -13.04 -14.42 -15.66
C ARG A 60 -13.84 -13.14 -15.92
N TRP A 61 -14.26 -12.41 -14.87
CA TRP A 61 -15.05 -11.18 -14.98
C TRP A 61 -14.22 -9.90 -14.92
N VAL A 62 -12.89 -9.99 -14.80
CA VAL A 62 -11.96 -8.86 -14.76
C VAL A 62 -11.40 -8.61 -16.16
N PRO A 63 -11.25 -7.34 -16.59
CA PRO A 63 -10.63 -7.01 -17.88
C PRO A 63 -9.27 -7.64 -18.07
N ARG A 64 -8.99 -8.13 -19.28
CA ARG A 64 -7.76 -8.90 -19.60
C ARG A 64 -6.45 -8.20 -19.25
N PHE A 65 -6.42 -6.86 -19.27
CA PHE A 65 -5.21 -6.12 -18.92
C PHE A 65 -4.84 -6.28 -17.43
N LEU A 66 -5.82 -6.52 -16.56
CA LEU A 66 -5.59 -6.79 -15.13
C LEU A 66 -5.11 -8.22 -14.85
N HIS A 67 -5.22 -9.14 -15.81
CA HIS A 67 -4.69 -10.51 -15.65
C HIS A 67 -3.16 -10.58 -15.54
N LYS A 68 -2.46 -9.48 -15.80
CA LYS A 68 -1.00 -9.35 -15.64
C LYS A 68 -0.61 -8.59 -14.36
N THR A 69 -1.59 -8.21 -13.54
CA THR A 69 -1.35 -7.48 -12.30
C THR A 69 -1.26 -8.44 -11.13
N ASN A 70 -0.31 -8.20 -10.25
CA ASN A 70 -0.28 -8.84 -8.94
C ASN A 70 -1.43 -8.30 -8.11
N THR A 71 -2.11 -9.16 -7.36
CA THR A 71 -2.99 -8.71 -6.28
C THR A 71 -2.16 -8.36 -5.07
N THR A 72 -2.57 -7.32 -4.32
CA THR A 72 -1.83 -6.86 -3.15
C THR A 72 -2.73 -6.77 -1.94
N LEU A 73 -2.16 -7.01 -0.78
CA LEU A 73 -2.75 -6.75 0.53
C LEU A 73 -1.73 -5.98 1.35
N GLY A 74 -2.13 -4.89 1.99
CA GLY A 74 -1.19 -4.08 2.72
C GLY A 74 -1.79 -3.36 3.92
N VAL A 75 -0.88 -2.85 4.72
CA VAL A 75 -1.19 -2.00 5.87
C VAL A 75 -0.21 -0.83 5.90
N MET A 76 -0.73 0.34 6.22
CA MET A 76 0.06 1.56 6.46
C MET A 76 -0.34 2.15 7.80
N ALA A 77 0.64 2.63 8.54
CA ALA A 77 0.44 3.36 9.78
C ALA A 77 1.25 4.64 9.79
N THR A 78 0.71 5.70 10.42
CA THR A 78 1.41 6.98 10.54
C THR A 78 1.81 7.28 11.99
N SER A 79 2.79 8.17 12.16
CA SER A 79 3.25 8.65 13.46
C SER A 79 2.16 9.40 14.26
N ARG A 80 1.05 9.78 13.63
CA ARG A 80 -0.11 10.45 14.25
C ARG A 80 -1.31 9.54 14.48
N GLY A 81 -1.11 8.22 14.49
CA GLY A 81 -2.17 7.25 14.86
C GLY A 81 -3.15 6.91 13.73
N THR A 82 -2.79 7.18 12.48
CA THR A 82 -3.57 6.69 11.33
C THR A 82 -3.22 5.23 11.05
N LEU A 83 -4.24 4.46 10.68
CA LEU A 83 -4.10 3.10 10.16
C LEU A 83 -4.91 2.98 8.87
N TYR A 84 -4.30 2.42 7.82
CA TYR A 84 -4.96 2.10 6.56
C TYR A 84 -4.67 0.67 6.18
N VAL A 85 -5.72 -0.16 6.06
CA VAL A 85 -5.64 -1.56 5.63
C VAL A 85 -6.30 -1.65 4.26
N TYR A 86 -5.59 -2.19 3.28
CA TYR A 86 -6.03 -2.14 1.90
C TYR A 86 -5.78 -3.42 1.11
N GLY A 87 -6.56 -3.60 0.05
CA GLY A 87 -6.34 -4.60 -0.98
C GLY A 87 -6.40 -3.95 -2.36
N GLY A 88 -5.61 -4.48 -3.31
CA GLY A 88 -5.53 -3.86 -4.61
C GLY A 88 -4.75 -4.63 -5.65
N PHE A 89 -4.24 -3.88 -6.62
CA PHE A 89 -3.52 -4.40 -7.77
C PHE A 89 -2.24 -3.59 -8.02
N ARG A 90 -1.19 -4.29 -8.42
CA ARG A 90 0.11 -3.74 -8.80
C ARG A 90 0.55 -4.34 -10.12
N TYR A 91 0.94 -3.50 -11.08
CA TYR A 91 1.48 -3.93 -12.36
C TYR A 91 2.97 -3.60 -12.44
N ASP A 92 3.83 -4.61 -12.39
CA ASP A 92 5.29 -4.44 -12.47
C ASP A 92 5.75 -4.43 -13.94
N ARG A 93 6.02 -3.26 -14.51
CA ARG A 93 6.54 -3.08 -15.86
C ARG A 93 8.05 -2.89 -15.84
N PRO A 94 8.85 -3.81 -16.44
CA PRO A 94 10.28 -3.60 -16.56
C PRO A 94 10.61 -2.44 -17.52
N LEU A 95 11.55 -1.59 -17.12
CA LEU A 95 12.17 -0.54 -17.91
C LEU A 95 13.65 -0.90 -18.12
N GLY A 96 13.91 -1.76 -19.11
CA GLY A 96 15.25 -2.31 -19.35
C GLY A 96 15.65 -3.39 -18.34
N LYS A 97 16.96 -3.47 -18.03
CA LYS A 97 17.53 -4.59 -17.24
C LYS A 97 17.42 -4.43 -15.70
N SER A 98 17.31 -3.19 -15.21
CA SER A 98 17.48 -2.92 -13.78
C SER A 98 16.36 -2.07 -13.16
N TRP A 99 15.48 -1.49 -13.95
CA TRP A 99 14.45 -0.59 -13.48
C TRP A 99 13.05 -1.16 -13.71
N TRP A 100 12.11 -0.78 -12.86
CA TRP A 100 10.68 -1.09 -12.96
C TRP A 100 9.85 0.14 -12.70
N LEU A 101 8.78 0.26 -13.46
CA LEU A 101 7.69 1.20 -13.22
C LEU A 101 6.47 0.39 -12.77
N SER A 102 5.93 0.71 -11.61
CA SER A 102 4.84 -0.07 -11.01
C SER A 102 3.66 0.81 -10.62
N PRO A 103 2.71 1.06 -11.55
CA PRO A 103 1.43 1.64 -11.19
C PRO A 103 0.66 0.68 -10.27
N GLN A 104 -0.07 1.26 -9.31
CA GLN A 104 -0.83 0.53 -8.29
C GLN A 104 -2.15 1.23 -7.99
N TRP A 105 -3.15 0.42 -7.69
CA TRP A 105 -4.47 0.85 -7.25
C TRP A 105 -4.94 -0.04 -6.12
N ALA A 106 -5.51 0.56 -5.09
CA ALA A 106 -6.07 -0.17 -3.97
C ALA A 106 -7.28 0.55 -3.40
N THR A 107 -8.09 -0.18 -2.66
CA THR A 107 -9.14 0.37 -1.80
C THR A 107 -9.01 -0.24 -0.41
N GLY A 108 -9.40 0.49 0.62
CA GLY A 108 -9.25 -0.01 1.98
C GLY A 108 -9.94 0.84 3.02
N LEU A 109 -9.80 0.39 4.25
CA LEU A 109 -10.36 1.06 5.41
C LEU A 109 -9.31 1.93 6.09
N TYR A 110 -9.65 3.21 6.21
CA TYR A 110 -8.86 4.24 6.84
C TYR A 110 -9.41 4.53 8.24
N TYR A 111 -8.59 4.32 9.24
CA TYR A 111 -8.87 4.67 10.61
C TYR A 111 -7.97 5.82 11.05
N ARG A 112 -8.55 6.84 11.69
CA ARG A 112 -7.83 8.02 12.16
C ARG A 112 -7.95 8.17 13.67
N ASP A 113 -6.79 8.33 14.32
CA ASP A 113 -6.68 8.72 15.73
C ASP A 113 -5.67 9.87 15.83
N GLY A 114 -6.13 11.10 15.55
CA GLY A 114 -5.28 12.30 15.56
C GLY A 114 -4.53 12.60 14.26
N GLY A 115 -4.60 11.74 13.23
CA GLY A 115 -4.02 11.95 11.90
C GLY A 115 -4.88 12.84 10.99
N ARG A 116 -4.52 12.90 9.70
CA ARG A 116 -5.23 13.69 8.68
C ARG A 116 -6.66 13.20 8.50
N GLU A 117 -7.62 14.14 8.45
CA GLU A 117 -9.00 13.86 8.05
C GLU A 117 -9.08 13.69 6.54
N LEU A 118 -9.62 12.57 6.06
CA LEU A 118 -9.84 12.31 4.63
C LEU A 118 -11.33 12.29 4.25
N GLY A 119 -12.22 12.48 5.21
CA GLY A 119 -13.66 12.62 4.99
C GLY A 119 -14.47 11.35 5.24
N GLY A 120 -13.85 10.17 5.30
CA GLY A 120 -14.57 8.93 5.58
C GLY A 120 -13.66 7.71 5.74
N PRO A 121 -14.25 6.55 6.09
CA PRO A 121 -13.45 5.35 6.36
C PRO A 121 -13.03 4.57 5.10
N LEU A 122 -13.75 4.69 3.98
CA LEU A 122 -13.38 4.02 2.75
C LEU A 122 -12.55 4.94 1.88
N GLU A 123 -11.29 4.59 1.64
CA GLU A 123 -10.36 5.36 0.84
C GLU A 123 -9.81 4.53 -0.32
N PHE A 124 -9.59 5.23 -1.44
CA PHE A 124 -8.95 4.70 -2.63
C PHE A 124 -7.51 5.19 -2.66
N ARG A 125 -6.60 4.30 -3.02
CA ARG A 125 -5.18 4.59 -3.20
C ARG A 125 -4.84 4.44 -4.68
N SER A 126 -4.19 5.45 -5.27
CA SER A 126 -3.59 5.37 -6.59
C SER A 126 -2.14 5.83 -6.51
N GLY A 127 -1.23 5.08 -7.11
CA GLY A 127 0.20 5.39 -6.98
C GLY A 127 1.03 4.86 -8.12
N ILE A 128 2.27 5.35 -8.16
CA ILE A 128 3.28 4.92 -9.10
C ILE A 128 4.62 4.78 -8.38
N GLU A 129 5.27 3.64 -8.55
CA GLU A 129 6.59 3.37 -8.00
C GLU A 129 7.60 3.26 -9.13
N LEU A 130 8.73 3.93 -8.96
CA LEU A 130 9.94 3.69 -9.75
C LEU A 130 10.93 2.95 -8.84
N SER A 131 11.31 1.73 -9.23
CA SER A 131 12.23 0.91 -8.44
C SER A 131 13.39 0.37 -9.26
N ARG A 132 14.53 0.14 -8.59
CA ARG A 132 15.75 -0.39 -9.14
C ARG A 132 16.14 -1.69 -8.45
N ARG A 133 16.63 -2.64 -9.23
CA ARG A 133 17.19 -3.89 -8.70
C ARG A 133 18.42 -3.61 -7.84
N LEU A 134 18.46 -4.18 -6.63
CA LEU A 134 19.64 -4.17 -5.74
C LEU A 134 20.39 -5.51 -5.78
N GLY A 135 19.71 -6.59 -6.11
CA GLY A 135 20.24 -7.94 -6.18
C GLY A 135 19.33 -8.81 -7.04
N GLU A 136 19.47 -10.11 -6.97
CA GLU A 136 18.64 -11.04 -7.75
C GLU A 136 17.17 -11.02 -7.31
N ARG A 137 16.94 -10.86 -5.99
CA ARG A 137 15.62 -11.00 -5.37
C ARG A 137 15.12 -9.73 -4.67
N SER A 138 15.79 -8.59 -4.83
CA SER A 138 15.39 -7.36 -4.14
C SER A 138 15.41 -6.13 -5.03
N ARG A 139 14.56 -5.17 -4.68
CA ARG A 139 14.44 -3.86 -5.34
C ARG A 139 14.32 -2.77 -4.27
N LEU A 140 14.90 -1.61 -4.54
CA LEU A 140 14.68 -0.36 -3.83
C LEU A 140 13.91 0.58 -4.74
N GLY A 141 12.87 1.22 -4.21
CA GLY A 141 12.01 2.08 -5.00
C GLY A 141 11.63 3.37 -4.27
N LEU A 142 11.06 4.26 -5.05
CA LEU A 142 10.39 5.46 -4.59
C LEU A 142 8.95 5.40 -5.10
N LEU A 143 7.99 5.42 -4.18
CA LEU A 143 6.57 5.36 -4.46
C LEU A 143 5.93 6.68 -4.09
N LEU A 144 5.26 7.29 -5.06
CA LEU A 144 4.32 8.39 -4.85
C LEU A 144 2.91 7.83 -4.97
N TYR A 145 2.06 8.10 -3.98
CA TYR A 145 0.65 7.70 -4.05
C TYR A 145 -0.28 8.74 -3.43
N HIS A 146 -1.51 8.72 -3.89
CA HIS A 146 -2.61 9.56 -3.44
C HIS A 146 -3.67 8.70 -2.75
N LEU A 147 -4.19 9.18 -1.61
CA LEU A 147 -5.37 8.65 -0.94
C LEU A 147 -6.53 9.62 -1.11
N SER A 148 -7.71 9.12 -1.45
CA SER A 148 -8.95 9.91 -1.50
C SER A 148 -10.18 9.02 -1.44
N ASN A 149 -11.29 9.56 -0.95
CA ASN A 149 -12.58 8.86 -0.90
C ASN A 149 -13.44 9.04 -2.17
N ALA A 150 -12.89 9.60 -3.25
CA ALA A 150 -13.61 9.90 -4.50
C ALA A 150 -14.91 10.71 -4.28
N ARG A 151 -14.98 11.53 -3.24
CA ARG A 151 -16.15 12.32 -2.78
C ARG A 151 -17.35 11.49 -2.33
N LEU A 152 -17.17 10.24 -1.93
CA LEU A 152 -18.24 9.40 -1.39
C LEU A 152 -18.93 10.02 -0.16
N TYR A 153 -18.20 10.82 0.61
CA TYR A 153 -18.67 11.42 1.87
C TYR A 153 -18.86 12.95 1.79
N GLY A 154 -18.84 13.55 0.59
CA GLY A 154 -19.00 14.99 0.42
C GLY A 154 -17.74 15.82 0.72
N PHE A 155 -16.93 15.47 1.70
CA PHE A 155 -15.62 16.05 2.02
C PHE A 155 -14.51 15.12 1.56
N ASN A 156 -13.59 15.61 0.74
CA ASN A 156 -12.51 14.81 0.15
C ASN A 156 -11.24 15.65 -0.05
N PRO A 157 -10.50 15.94 1.01
CA PRO A 157 -9.26 16.73 0.90
C PRO A 157 -8.12 15.94 0.26
N GLY A 158 -8.18 14.59 0.32
CA GLY A 158 -7.11 13.71 -0.13
C GLY A 158 -5.82 13.86 0.67
N GLY A 159 -4.80 13.14 0.24
CA GLY A 159 -3.44 13.23 0.79
C GLY A 159 -2.45 12.46 -0.05
N GLU A 160 -1.28 13.05 -0.29
CA GLU A 160 -0.20 12.45 -1.06
C GLU A 160 0.90 11.95 -0.15
N SER A 161 1.43 10.78 -0.46
CA SER A 161 2.56 10.18 0.26
C SER A 161 3.75 9.97 -0.66
N LEU A 162 4.92 10.22 -0.14
CA LEU A 162 6.18 9.89 -0.79
C LEU A 162 6.97 8.97 0.13
N VAL A 163 7.19 7.73 -0.31
CA VAL A 163 7.84 6.71 0.50
C VAL A 163 8.94 5.98 -0.25
N LEU A 164 10.00 5.63 0.47
CA LEU A 164 10.96 4.64 0.04
C LEU A 164 10.36 3.25 0.23
N THR A 165 10.60 2.36 -0.73
CA THR A 165 10.14 0.97 -0.71
C THR A 165 11.31 0.01 -0.82
N TYR A 166 11.27 -1.07 -0.05
CA TYR A 166 12.16 -2.20 -0.23
C TYR A 166 11.31 -3.44 -0.49
N THR A 167 11.45 -4.02 -1.67
CA THR A 167 10.72 -5.22 -2.08
C THR A 167 11.65 -6.41 -2.11
N ALA A 168 11.31 -7.46 -1.37
CA ALA A 168 11.97 -8.77 -1.40
C ALA A 168 11.06 -9.81 -2.06
N ARG A 169 11.66 -10.71 -2.84
CA ARG A 169 11.02 -11.89 -3.41
C ARG A 169 11.58 -13.12 -2.73
N PRO A 170 10.74 -13.96 -2.05
CA PRO A 170 11.18 -15.18 -1.40
C PRO A 170 11.75 -16.21 -2.38
#